data_71af0deb36505c4c4a2c4bc766ed54c3
#
_entry.id   71af0deb36505c4c4a2c4bc766ed54c3
#
_cell.length_a   1.000
_cell.length_b   1.000
_cell.length_c   1.000
_cell.angle_alpha   90.00
_cell.angle_beta   90.00
_cell.angle_gamma   90.00
#
_symmetry.space_group_name_H-M   'P 1'
#
loop_
_entity.id
_entity.type
_entity.pdbx_description
1 polymer ?
#
loop_
_entity_poly.entity_id
_entity_poly.type
_entity_poly.pdbx_seq_one_letter_code
_entity_poly.pdbx_strand_id
1 'polypeptide(L)'
;MRTIVMTAATAMLAASASGQIAPTNDTLCHPASNPYDAVTAAPYSHRVLLEDDHVRVLEILLPPSAIEPIHIHALPSVITGDTGGGEGAKFIYTTYKMVNGKFEVVDTSTVTPDPGYRTVYSGPEGPHSIANIGTAAVRYLRMEIKPESCSK
;
A
#
# COMPACT_ATOMS: atom_id res chain seq x y z
N MET A 1 41.30 -41.69 32.74
CA MET A 1 41.11 -40.47 31.93
C MET A 1 40.13 -40.78 30.80
N ARG A 2 38.88 -40.29 30.86
CA ARG A 2 37.89 -40.45 29.79
C ARG A 2 37.72 -39.07 29.12
N THR A 3 38.12 -39.01 27.88
CA THR A 3 37.99 -37.79 27.03
C THR A 3 36.56 -37.70 26.52
N ILE A 4 35.84 -36.64 26.90
CA ILE A 4 34.50 -36.32 26.40
C ILE A 4 34.70 -35.47 25.15
N VAL A 5 34.28 -35.99 23.99
CA VAL A 5 34.20 -35.24 22.74
C VAL A 5 32.85 -34.56 22.71
N MET A 6 32.84 -33.22 22.83
CA MET A 6 31.64 -32.39 22.61
C MET A 6 31.48 -32.16 21.12
N THR A 7 30.48 -32.75 20.50
CA THR A 7 30.03 -32.41 19.15
C THR A 7 29.15 -31.16 19.23
N ALA A 8 29.63 -30.06 18.68
CA ALA A 8 28.85 -28.83 18.50
C ALA A 8 27.84 -29.03 17.35
N ALA A 9 26.57 -29.07 17.66
CA ALA A 9 25.50 -29.05 16.70
C ALA A 9 25.30 -27.60 16.21
N THR A 10 25.71 -27.32 14.97
CA THR A 10 25.45 -26.04 14.30
C THR A 10 23.99 -26.02 13.89
N ALA A 11 23.15 -25.31 14.63
CA ALA A 11 21.78 -25.04 14.24
C ALA A 11 21.79 -24.03 13.09
N MET A 12 21.51 -24.49 11.87
CA MET A 12 21.20 -23.59 10.74
C MET A 12 19.83 -22.97 11.02
N LEU A 13 19.82 -21.69 11.38
CA LEU A 13 18.61 -20.88 11.31
C LEU A 13 18.24 -20.73 9.82
N ALA A 14 17.23 -21.44 9.39
CA ALA A 14 16.55 -21.12 8.13
C ALA A 14 15.88 -19.77 8.31
N ALA A 15 16.45 -18.72 7.69
CA ALA A 15 15.80 -17.45 7.55
C ALA A 15 14.54 -17.68 6.71
N SER A 16 13.38 -17.64 7.34
CA SER A 16 12.09 -17.61 6.66
C SER A 16 12.06 -16.32 5.84
N ALA A 17 12.25 -16.43 4.53
CA ALA A 17 12.00 -15.32 3.62
C ALA A 17 10.50 -15.00 3.73
N SER A 18 10.16 -14.02 4.56
CA SER A 18 8.86 -13.37 4.50
C SER A 18 8.77 -12.79 3.08
N GLY A 19 7.93 -13.39 2.24
CA GLY A 19 7.74 -12.95 0.86
C GLY A 19 7.13 -11.55 0.84
N GLN A 20 7.97 -10.55 1.06
CA GLN A 20 7.64 -9.18 0.73
C GLN A 20 7.57 -9.12 -0.79
N ILE A 21 6.50 -8.55 -1.31
CA ILE A 21 6.41 -8.15 -2.72
C ILE A 21 7.35 -6.95 -2.87
N ALA A 22 8.67 -7.23 -2.92
CA ALA A 22 9.65 -6.18 -3.12
C ALA A 22 9.47 -5.66 -4.55
N PRO A 23 9.23 -4.36 -4.75
CA PRO A 23 9.09 -3.81 -6.08
C PRO A 23 10.42 -3.95 -6.84
N THR A 24 10.34 -4.40 -8.08
CA THR A 24 11.45 -4.36 -9.03
C THR A 24 11.52 -2.98 -9.68
N ASN A 25 12.64 -2.63 -10.33
CA ASN A 25 12.71 -1.37 -11.08
C ASN A 25 11.63 -1.30 -12.17
N ASP A 26 11.32 -2.41 -12.81
CA ASP A 26 10.25 -2.49 -13.82
C ASP A 26 8.88 -2.15 -13.21
N THR A 27 8.52 -2.73 -12.07
CA THR A 27 7.25 -2.43 -11.39
C THR A 27 7.20 -1.04 -10.77
N LEU A 28 8.33 -0.37 -10.54
CA LEU A 28 8.35 1.04 -10.13
C LEU A 28 8.11 1.98 -11.31
N CYS A 29 8.63 1.63 -12.49
CA CYS A 29 8.41 2.43 -13.71
C CYS A 29 7.04 2.17 -14.36
N HIS A 30 6.56 0.94 -14.26
CA HIS A 30 5.26 0.49 -14.78
C HIS A 30 4.40 -0.13 -13.67
N PRO A 31 3.92 0.67 -12.69
CA PRO A 31 3.28 0.14 -11.48
C PRO A 31 2.11 -0.79 -11.78
N ALA A 32 1.31 -0.50 -12.80
CA ALA A 32 0.17 -1.34 -13.21
C ALA A 32 0.57 -2.75 -13.71
N SER A 33 1.87 -3.04 -13.93
CA SER A 33 2.34 -4.40 -14.19
C SER A 33 2.31 -5.30 -12.96
N ASN A 34 2.21 -4.73 -11.76
CA ASN A 34 2.04 -5.46 -10.52
C ASN A 34 0.56 -5.76 -10.28
N PRO A 35 0.15 -7.04 -10.12
CA PRO A 35 -1.26 -7.39 -9.89
C PRO A 35 -1.85 -6.81 -8.59
N TYR A 36 -1.01 -6.39 -7.66
CA TYR A 36 -1.43 -5.74 -6.41
C TYR A 36 -1.33 -4.21 -6.45
N ASP A 37 -0.87 -3.62 -7.56
CA ASP A 37 -0.90 -2.16 -7.70
C ASP A 37 -2.33 -1.63 -7.57
N ALA A 38 -2.50 -0.48 -6.95
CA ALA A 38 -3.81 0.09 -6.65
C ALA A 38 -4.71 0.24 -7.87
N VAL A 39 -4.17 0.64 -9.02
CA VAL A 39 -4.95 0.78 -10.27
C VAL A 39 -5.38 -0.58 -10.81
N THR A 40 -4.57 -1.61 -10.62
CA THR A 40 -4.88 -2.97 -11.08
C THR A 40 -5.80 -3.71 -10.12
N ALA A 41 -5.54 -3.63 -8.82
CA ALA A 41 -6.28 -4.36 -7.80
C ALA A 41 -7.59 -3.67 -7.39
N ALA A 42 -7.63 -2.33 -7.40
CA ALA A 42 -8.78 -1.52 -6.96
C ALA A 42 -9.18 -0.45 -8.02
N PRO A 43 -9.47 -0.84 -9.28
CA PRO A 43 -9.67 0.10 -10.39
C PRO A 43 -10.91 0.99 -10.23
N TYR A 44 -11.87 0.59 -9.40
CA TYR A 44 -13.09 1.37 -9.16
C TYR A 44 -12.86 2.59 -8.26
N SER A 45 -11.80 2.56 -7.46
CA SER A 45 -11.46 3.66 -6.54
C SER A 45 -10.21 4.41 -6.97
N HIS A 46 -9.40 3.88 -7.89
CA HIS A 46 -8.13 4.46 -8.33
C HIS A 46 -8.15 4.75 -9.83
N ARG A 47 -8.36 6.01 -10.20
CA ARG A 47 -8.37 6.45 -11.59
C ARG A 47 -7.07 7.19 -11.93
N VAL A 48 -6.34 6.73 -12.93
CA VAL A 48 -5.17 7.45 -13.47
C VAL A 48 -5.65 8.73 -14.18
N LEU A 49 -5.15 9.88 -13.74
CA LEU A 49 -5.38 11.18 -14.37
C LEU A 49 -4.23 11.59 -15.29
N LEU A 50 -3.01 11.26 -14.89
CA LEU A 50 -1.78 11.50 -15.61
C LEU A 50 -0.78 10.41 -15.26
N GLU A 51 -0.02 9.97 -16.25
CA GLU A 51 1.15 9.11 -16.03
C GLU A 51 2.21 9.40 -17.09
N ASP A 52 3.45 9.64 -16.66
CA ASP A 52 4.64 9.77 -17.47
C ASP A 52 5.84 9.08 -16.81
N ASP A 53 7.06 9.37 -17.28
CA ASP A 53 8.28 8.76 -16.74
C ASP A 53 8.67 9.28 -15.34
N HIS A 54 8.04 10.34 -14.86
CA HIS A 54 8.38 11.00 -13.60
C HIS A 54 7.34 10.81 -12.52
N VAL A 55 6.06 10.84 -12.89
CA VAL A 55 4.95 10.83 -11.95
C VAL A 55 3.78 10.00 -12.46
N ARG A 56 2.98 9.50 -11.52
CA ARG A 56 1.63 9.00 -11.77
C ARG A 56 0.66 9.73 -10.83
N VAL A 57 -0.34 10.40 -11.38
CA VAL A 57 -1.38 11.10 -10.63
C VAL A 57 -2.64 10.28 -10.64
N LEU A 58 -3.10 9.90 -9.46
CA LEU A 58 -4.32 9.14 -9.23
C LEU A 58 -5.39 10.04 -8.59
N GLU A 59 -6.62 9.92 -9.05
CA GLU A 59 -7.78 10.29 -8.26
C GLU A 59 -8.24 9.07 -7.48
N ILE A 60 -8.37 9.24 -6.18
CA ILE A 60 -8.94 8.23 -5.29
C ILE A 60 -10.34 8.70 -4.91
N LEU A 61 -11.34 7.82 -5.13
CA LEU A 61 -12.72 8.06 -4.76
C LEU A 61 -13.31 6.82 -4.10
N LEU A 62 -13.68 6.95 -2.83
CA LEU A 62 -14.26 5.87 -2.05
C LEU A 62 -15.65 6.29 -1.54
N PRO A 63 -16.73 5.97 -2.24
CA PRO A 63 -18.09 6.26 -1.81
C PRO A 63 -18.46 5.59 -0.47
N PRO A 64 -19.52 6.03 0.21
CA PRO A 64 -20.07 5.33 1.38
C PRO A 64 -20.34 3.85 1.08
N SER A 65 -20.00 2.98 2.02
CA SER A 65 -20.13 1.51 1.94
C SER A 65 -19.23 0.83 0.90
N ALA A 66 -18.36 1.56 0.21
CA ALA A 66 -17.38 0.96 -0.69
C ALA A 66 -16.26 0.28 0.09
N ILE A 67 -15.74 -0.80 -0.47
CA ILE A 67 -14.60 -1.55 0.06
C ILE A 67 -13.57 -1.69 -1.06
N GLU A 68 -12.36 -1.23 -0.81
CA GLU A 68 -11.21 -1.46 -1.70
C GLU A 68 -10.63 -2.85 -1.44
N PRO A 69 -10.37 -3.63 -2.49
CA PRO A 69 -9.57 -4.85 -2.38
C PRO A 69 -8.17 -4.58 -1.82
N ILE A 70 -7.47 -5.63 -1.38
CA ILE A 70 -6.08 -5.51 -0.95
C ILE A 70 -5.23 -5.03 -2.12
N HIS A 71 -4.52 -3.91 -1.93
CA HIS A 71 -3.65 -3.30 -2.90
C HIS A 71 -2.40 -2.68 -2.24
N ILE A 72 -1.47 -2.22 -3.06
CA ILE A 72 -0.24 -1.54 -2.63
C ILE A 72 -0.05 -0.24 -3.41
N HIS A 73 0.69 0.69 -2.80
CA HIS A 73 1.30 1.83 -3.49
C HIS A 73 2.82 1.70 -3.36
N ALA A 74 3.46 1.18 -4.38
CA ALA A 74 4.90 0.90 -4.35
C ALA A 74 5.78 2.16 -4.40
N LEU A 75 5.22 3.30 -4.78
CA LEU A 75 5.92 4.57 -4.96
C LEU A 75 5.65 5.54 -3.80
N PRO A 76 6.66 6.33 -3.40
CA PRO A 76 6.43 7.45 -2.50
C PRO A 76 5.49 8.47 -3.17
N SER A 77 4.70 9.17 -2.38
CA SER A 77 3.62 10.00 -2.91
C SER A 77 3.41 11.28 -2.11
N VAL A 78 2.84 12.26 -2.78
CA VAL A 78 2.17 13.39 -2.16
C VAL A 78 0.66 13.21 -2.32
N ILE A 79 -0.04 13.18 -1.20
CA ILE A 79 -1.50 13.05 -1.14
C ILE A 79 -2.06 14.42 -0.82
N THR A 80 -3.02 14.89 -1.63
CA THR A 80 -3.61 16.22 -1.47
C THR A 80 -5.11 16.22 -1.78
N GLY A 81 -5.87 16.99 -1.03
CA GLY A 81 -7.30 17.13 -1.21
C GLY A 81 -8.05 17.20 0.12
N ASP A 82 -9.35 17.16 0.04
CA ASP A 82 -10.22 16.99 1.21
C ASP A 82 -10.21 15.51 1.62
N THR A 83 -9.09 15.10 2.22
CA THR A 83 -8.87 13.71 2.64
C THR A 83 -9.85 13.28 3.72
N GLY A 84 -10.56 14.22 4.31
CA GLY A 84 -11.57 13.97 5.34
C GLY A 84 -12.94 13.60 4.78
N GLY A 85 -13.17 13.79 3.46
CA GLY A 85 -14.47 13.50 2.88
C GLY A 85 -15.62 14.32 3.47
N GLY A 86 -15.31 15.40 4.17
CA GLY A 86 -16.29 16.22 4.88
C GLY A 86 -16.80 15.57 6.18
N GLU A 87 -17.81 16.20 6.78
CA GLU A 87 -18.49 15.67 7.96
C GLU A 87 -19.11 14.29 7.64
N GLY A 88 -18.79 13.28 8.44
CA GLY A 88 -19.29 11.92 8.27
C GLY A 88 -18.35 10.93 7.56
N ALA A 89 -17.15 11.36 7.15
CA ALA A 89 -16.14 10.43 6.66
C ALA A 89 -15.63 9.53 7.79
N LYS A 90 -15.61 8.23 7.55
CA LYS A 90 -15.09 7.24 8.49
C LYS A 90 -14.74 5.97 7.76
N PHE A 91 -13.56 5.41 8.00
CA PHE A 91 -13.15 4.19 7.34
C PHE A 91 -12.39 3.23 8.25
N ILE A 92 -12.44 1.96 7.90
CA ILE A 92 -11.58 0.92 8.45
C ILE A 92 -10.37 0.79 7.52
N TYR A 93 -9.18 0.93 8.07
CA TYR A 93 -7.90 0.71 7.41
C TYR A 93 -7.30 -0.59 7.92
N THR A 94 -7.08 -1.56 7.04
CA THR A 94 -6.50 -2.85 7.40
C THR A 94 -5.20 -3.05 6.65
N THR A 95 -4.14 -3.38 7.36
CA THR A 95 -2.83 -3.72 6.80
C THR A 95 -2.57 -5.22 6.82
N TYR A 96 -1.80 -5.68 5.85
CA TYR A 96 -1.53 -7.10 5.66
C TYR A 96 -0.03 -7.34 5.46
N LYS A 97 0.38 -8.59 5.68
CA LYS A 97 1.66 -9.14 5.23
C LYS A 97 1.41 -10.36 4.36
N MET A 98 2.34 -10.65 3.45
CA MET A 98 2.29 -11.87 2.65
C MET A 98 3.02 -12.99 3.40
N VAL A 99 2.32 -14.10 3.68
CA VAL A 99 2.86 -15.31 4.32
C VAL A 99 2.47 -16.51 3.49
N ASN A 100 3.45 -17.25 2.98
CA ASN A 100 3.21 -18.45 2.17
C ASN A 100 2.22 -18.24 1.01
N GLY A 101 2.30 -17.10 0.33
CA GLY A 101 1.43 -16.75 -0.79
C GLY A 101 0.01 -16.30 -0.40
N LYS A 102 -0.26 -16.06 0.88
CA LYS A 102 -1.55 -15.58 1.39
C LYS A 102 -1.39 -14.29 2.19
N PHE A 103 -2.37 -13.42 2.12
CA PHE A 103 -2.42 -12.23 2.97
C PHE A 103 -2.93 -12.60 4.37
N GLU A 104 -2.16 -12.19 5.38
CA GLU A 104 -2.55 -12.25 6.79
C GLU A 104 -2.68 -10.84 7.32
N VAL A 105 -3.74 -10.58 8.09
CA VAL A 105 -3.97 -9.28 8.74
C VAL A 105 -2.86 -9.02 9.76
N VAL A 106 -2.28 -7.81 9.69
CA VAL A 106 -1.30 -7.32 10.66
C VAL A 106 -1.97 -6.39 11.66
N ASP A 107 -2.77 -5.44 11.16
CA ASP A 107 -3.46 -4.46 11.99
C ASP A 107 -4.76 -4.02 11.33
N THR A 108 -5.71 -3.58 12.16
CA THR A 108 -6.96 -2.98 11.71
C THR A 108 -7.29 -1.80 12.61
N SER A 109 -7.44 -0.63 12.00
CA SER A 109 -7.77 0.60 12.71
C SER A 109 -8.98 1.28 12.11
N THR A 110 -9.74 1.98 12.96
CA THR A 110 -10.81 2.87 12.52
C THR A 110 -10.27 4.29 12.47
N VAL A 111 -10.40 4.90 11.29
CA VAL A 111 -9.93 6.26 11.04
C VAL A 111 -11.12 7.18 10.82
N THR A 112 -11.17 8.27 11.57
CA THR A 112 -12.07 9.39 11.34
C THR A 112 -11.18 10.56 10.95
N PRO A 113 -11.08 10.89 9.65
CA PRO A 113 -10.19 11.97 9.22
C PRO A 113 -10.73 13.31 9.71
N ASP A 114 -9.81 14.20 10.06
CA ASP A 114 -10.21 15.58 10.35
C ASP A 114 -10.69 16.23 9.04
N PRO A 115 -11.79 16.98 9.07
CA PRO A 115 -12.28 17.69 7.90
C PRO A 115 -11.28 18.75 7.44
N GLY A 116 -11.29 19.02 6.13
CA GLY A 116 -10.52 20.08 5.51
C GLY A 116 -9.44 19.60 4.54
N TYR A 117 -8.93 20.56 3.80
CA TYR A 117 -7.92 20.32 2.76
C TYR A 117 -6.54 20.10 3.38
N ARG A 118 -5.90 19.00 3.04
CA ARG A 118 -4.57 18.64 3.53
C ARG A 118 -3.65 18.23 2.38
N THR A 119 -2.35 18.42 2.62
CA THR A 119 -1.29 17.87 1.78
C THR A 119 -0.30 17.16 2.69
N VAL A 120 -0.06 15.88 2.44
CA VAL A 120 0.84 15.05 3.23
C VAL A 120 1.75 14.23 2.31
N TYR A 121 2.96 13.97 2.78
CA TYR A 121 3.86 13.01 2.15
C TYR A 121 3.59 11.63 2.74
N SER A 122 3.51 10.61 1.87
CA SER A 122 3.46 9.19 2.24
C SER A 122 4.62 8.46 1.58
N GLY A 123 5.33 7.64 2.35
CA GLY A 123 6.25 6.64 1.79
C GLY A 123 5.50 5.58 0.99
N PRO A 124 6.21 4.59 0.41
CA PRO A 124 5.56 3.41 -0.16
C PRO A 124 4.66 2.71 0.87
N GLU A 125 3.48 2.29 0.45
CA GLU A 125 2.51 1.61 1.30
C GLU A 125 2.39 0.15 0.90
N GLY A 126 2.62 -0.74 1.87
CA GLY A 126 2.46 -2.18 1.71
C GLY A 126 1.00 -2.61 1.55
N PRO A 127 0.73 -3.92 1.53
CA PRO A 127 -0.62 -4.43 1.32
C PRO A 127 -1.61 -3.89 2.36
N HIS A 128 -2.66 -3.25 1.88
CA HIS A 128 -3.73 -2.71 2.72
C HIS A 128 -5.07 -2.73 1.99
N SER A 129 -6.15 -2.57 2.74
CA SER A 129 -7.50 -2.37 2.24
C SER A 129 -8.21 -1.28 3.04
N ILE A 130 -9.16 -0.60 2.40
CA ILE A 130 -9.97 0.44 3.04
C ILE A 130 -11.45 0.12 2.85
N ALA A 131 -12.23 0.21 3.93
CA ALA A 131 -13.69 0.14 3.87
C ALA A 131 -14.28 1.47 4.38
N ASN A 132 -15.00 2.18 3.54
CA ASN A 132 -15.71 3.39 3.96
C ASN A 132 -16.98 3.01 4.72
N ILE A 133 -16.95 3.16 6.04
CA ILE A 133 -18.09 2.91 6.93
C ILE A 133 -18.82 4.21 7.34
N GLY A 134 -18.41 5.32 6.75
CA GLY A 134 -19.02 6.63 6.97
C GLY A 134 -20.18 6.90 6.02
N THR A 135 -20.74 8.11 6.12
CA THR A 135 -21.85 8.60 5.30
C THR A 135 -21.42 9.54 4.18
N ALA A 136 -20.16 9.98 4.20
CA ALA A 136 -19.57 10.83 3.16
C ALA A 136 -18.58 10.05 2.30
N ALA A 137 -18.44 10.43 1.02
CA ALA A 137 -17.39 9.91 0.16
C ALA A 137 -16.04 10.51 0.54
N VAL A 138 -14.99 9.70 0.46
CA VAL A 138 -13.59 10.16 0.58
C VAL A 138 -13.05 10.39 -0.83
N ARG A 139 -12.47 11.57 -1.09
CA ARG A 139 -11.89 11.90 -2.39
C ARG A 139 -10.60 12.71 -2.21
N TYR A 140 -9.54 12.29 -2.89
CA TYR A 140 -8.26 13.00 -2.89
C TYR A 140 -7.43 12.66 -4.14
N LEU A 141 -6.38 13.42 -4.35
CA LEU A 141 -5.37 13.15 -5.37
C LEU A 141 -4.14 12.56 -4.70
N ARG A 142 -3.55 11.57 -5.36
CA ARG A 142 -2.27 10.97 -4.98
C ARG A 142 -1.30 11.11 -6.13
N MET A 143 -0.22 11.84 -5.92
CA MET A 143 0.88 12.00 -6.87
C MET A 143 2.00 11.04 -6.46
N GLU A 144 2.15 9.95 -7.17
CA GLU A 144 3.20 8.97 -6.99
C GLU A 144 4.44 9.40 -7.76
N ILE A 145 5.61 9.37 -7.11
CA ILE A 145 6.87 9.86 -7.63
C ILE A 145 7.68 8.67 -8.11
N LYS A 146 7.93 8.58 -9.41
CA LYS A 146 8.75 7.54 -10.01
C LYS A 146 10.25 7.81 -9.81
N PRO A 147 11.10 6.77 -9.69
CA PRO A 147 12.55 6.95 -9.61
C PRO A 147 13.11 7.49 -10.92
N GLU A 148 14.20 8.23 -10.85
CA GLU A 148 14.90 8.81 -12.03
C GLU A 148 15.30 7.76 -13.07
N SER A 149 15.48 6.50 -12.66
CA SER A 149 15.78 5.38 -13.57
C SER A 149 14.67 5.09 -14.59
N CYS A 150 13.47 5.62 -14.41
CA CYS A 150 12.35 5.46 -15.33
C CYS A 150 12.41 6.43 -16.53
N SER A 151 13.18 7.49 -16.42
CA SER A 151 13.32 8.55 -17.44
C SER A 151 14.42 8.30 -18.48
N LYS A 152 14.75 7.04 -18.79
CA LYS A 152 15.88 6.68 -19.69
C LYS A 152 15.38 6.18 -21.04
#